data_8175f96f10327173a01fcf82cf5a3f7c
#
_entry.id   8175f96f10327173a01fcf82cf5a3f7c
#
_cell.length_a   1.000
_cell.length_b   1.000
_cell.length_c   1.000
_cell.angle_alpha   90.00
_cell.angle_beta   90.00
_cell.angle_gamma   90.00
#
_symmetry.space_group_name_H-M   'P 1'
#
loop_
_entity.id
_entity.type
_entity.pdbx_description
1 polymer ?
#
loop_
_entity_poly.entity_id
_entity_poly.type
_entity_poly.pdbx_seq_one_letter_code
_entity_poly.pdbx_strand_id
1 'polypeptide(L)'
;MVVRDYKGYIAELMEKHGLGRLFEDVTSIRSWLQHYENGLVDDGYFVAYGASRGVIGHMDWDFVFKFVYDLSDDVDYCANEAFIYEKAKEYGIQECFAETFCVGTFDGVDVYVMERCECNEDKLTDDSWDLQFKKYCAENGLDENDDEAMEKFSEYDGDSCEDQDAMLDLAEETWGHALARIVRDFMEEFSVNDCHCGNWGWAGKRFVVVDYSGYGDFAIAIAKMRGVVYDDEEDD
;
A
#
# COMPACT_ATOMS: atom_id res chain seq x y z
N MET A 1 10.77 18.85 9.89
CA MET A 1 9.67 17.95 10.31
C MET A 1 8.82 18.67 11.33
N VAL A 2 7.58 18.97 11.02
CA VAL A 2 6.64 19.53 11.99
C VAL A 2 6.26 18.38 12.91
N VAL A 3 6.54 18.51 14.21
CA VAL A 3 6.10 17.51 15.20
C VAL A 3 4.59 17.62 15.28
N ARG A 4 3.87 16.63 14.74
CA ARG A 4 2.42 16.57 14.77
C ARG A 4 1.95 15.80 15.98
N ASP A 5 0.86 16.25 16.56
CA ASP A 5 0.20 15.54 17.66
C ASP A 5 -0.79 14.50 17.10
N TYR A 6 -0.24 13.43 16.48
CA TYR A 6 -1.07 12.34 15.95
C TYR A 6 -1.98 11.72 17.01
N LYS A 7 -1.52 11.66 18.28
CA LYS A 7 -2.34 11.13 19.38
C LYS A 7 -3.53 12.02 19.68
N GLY A 8 -3.36 13.34 19.60
CA GLY A 8 -4.45 14.30 19.73
C GLY A 8 -5.49 14.14 18.62
N TYR A 9 -5.07 13.93 17.38
CA TYR A 9 -6.01 13.68 16.27
C TYR A 9 -6.79 12.38 16.46
N ILE A 10 -6.15 11.31 16.91
CA ILE A 10 -6.85 10.04 17.19
C ILE A 10 -7.84 10.23 18.34
N ALA A 11 -7.44 10.92 19.42
CA ALA A 11 -8.32 11.19 20.56
C ALA A 11 -9.56 11.99 20.13
N GLU A 12 -9.40 12.97 19.24
CA GLU A 12 -10.52 13.72 18.66
C GLU A 12 -11.45 12.81 17.83
N LEU A 13 -10.91 11.95 16.98
CA LEU A 13 -11.68 10.97 16.23
C LEU A 13 -12.47 10.02 17.16
N MET A 14 -11.84 9.56 18.25
CA MET A 14 -12.49 8.71 19.24
C MET A 14 -13.63 9.42 19.95
N GLU A 15 -13.44 10.66 20.38
CA GLU A 15 -14.44 11.44 21.12
C GLU A 15 -15.57 11.91 20.21
N LYS A 16 -15.23 12.52 19.07
CA LYS A 16 -16.20 13.18 18.19
C LYS A 16 -16.96 12.19 17.30
N HIS A 17 -16.30 11.17 16.80
CA HIS A 17 -16.84 10.22 15.83
C HIS A 17 -17.02 8.80 16.38
N GLY A 18 -16.79 8.59 17.66
CA GLY A 18 -17.00 7.31 18.31
C GLY A 18 -16.03 6.21 17.84
N LEU A 19 -14.82 6.58 17.40
CA LEU A 19 -13.82 5.64 16.96
C LEU A 19 -13.47 4.61 18.04
N GLY A 20 -13.58 4.95 19.34
CA GLY A 20 -13.37 4.01 20.45
C GLY A 20 -14.30 2.79 20.44
N ARG A 21 -15.52 2.94 19.91
CA ARG A 21 -16.44 1.80 19.74
C ARG A 21 -16.00 0.83 18.64
N LEU A 22 -15.16 1.27 17.73
CA LEU A 22 -14.55 0.47 16.70
C LEU A 22 -13.65 -0.63 17.29
N PHE A 23 -12.90 -0.25 18.31
CA PHE A 23 -11.90 -1.11 18.90
C PHE A 23 -12.48 -2.12 19.88
N GLU A 24 -13.75 -1.93 20.32
CA GLU A 24 -14.45 -2.87 21.19
C GLU A 24 -14.94 -4.12 20.44
N ASP A 25 -15.16 -4.01 19.13
CA ASP A 25 -15.67 -5.13 18.32
C ASP A 25 -15.12 -5.05 16.89
N VAL A 26 -14.01 -5.74 16.66
CA VAL A 26 -13.29 -5.77 15.37
C VAL A 26 -14.20 -6.22 14.21
N THR A 27 -15.19 -7.08 14.48
CA THR A 27 -16.14 -7.54 13.47
C THR A 27 -17.14 -6.46 13.04
N SER A 28 -17.26 -5.38 13.82
CA SER A 28 -18.19 -4.27 13.58
C SER A 28 -17.57 -3.10 12.81
N ILE A 29 -16.25 -3.07 12.61
CA ILE A 29 -15.55 -1.93 11.96
C ILE A 29 -16.12 -1.63 10.58
N ARG A 30 -16.30 -2.64 9.74
CA ARG A 30 -16.87 -2.47 8.41
C ARG A 30 -18.29 -1.91 8.48
N SER A 31 -19.08 -2.40 9.43
CA SER A 31 -20.42 -1.89 9.69
C SER A 31 -20.42 -0.47 10.23
N TRP A 32 -19.46 -0.13 11.10
CA TRP A 32 -19.29 1.21 11.62
C TRP A 32 -18.85 2.20 10.54
N LEU A 33 -17.85 1.86 9.73
CA LEU A 33 -17.40 2.67 8.61
C LEU A 33 -18.58 3.02 7.70
N GLN A 34 -19.43 2.04 7.36
CA GLN A 34 -20.63 2.25 6.59
C GLN A 34 -21.67 3.14 7.31
N HIS A 35 -21.80 3.00 8.62
CA HIS A 35 -22.79 3.76 9.42
C HIS A 35 -22.38 5.22 9.62
N TYR A 36 -21.08 5.50 9.81
CA TYR A 36 -20.55 6.84 10.08
C TYR A 36 -19.98 7.55 8.85
N GLU A 37 -19.92 6.89 7.71
CA GLU A 37 -19.36 7.44 6.48
C GLU A 37 -19.91 8.81 6.14
N ASN A 38 -21.22 9.01 6.21
CA ASN A 38 -21.84 10.30 5.91
C ASN A 38 -21.43 11.41 6.91
N GLY A 39 -21.39 11.12 8.21
CA GLY A 39 -20.98 12.09 9.22
C GLY A 39 -19.51 12.47 9.13
N LEU A 40 -18.64 11.49 8.80
CA LEU A 40 -17.22 11.74 8.57
C LEU A 40 -16.99 12.60 7.32
N VAL A 41 -17.68 12.31 6.22
CA VAL A 41 -17.58 13.07 4.96
C VAL A 41 -18.01 14.52 5.16
N ASP A 42 -19.09 14.76 5.90
CA ASP A 42 -19.59 16.14 6.19
C ASP A 42 -18.57 16.96 6.98
N ASP A 43 -17.73 16.32 7.81
CA ASP A 43 -16.66 16.97 8.58
C ASP A 43 -15.30 17.01 7.82
N GLY A 44 -15.26 16.62 6.55
CA GLY A 44 -14.05 16.67 5.69
C GLY A 44 -13.15 15.44 5.80
N TYR A 45 -13.58 14.41 6.50
CA TYR A 45 -12.86 13.14 6.54
C TYR A 45 -13.22 12.27 5.32
N PHE A 46 -12.32 11.41 4.96
CA PHE A 46 -12.58 10.31 4.04
C PHE A 46 -12.18 8.99 4.68
N VAL A 47 -12.85 7.94 4.27
CA VAL A 47 -12.64 6.59 4.77
C VAL A 47 -12.48 5.67 3.58
N ALA A 48 -11.48 4.80 3.65
CA ALA A 48 -11.31 3.69 2.72
C ALA A 48 -11.10 2.40 3.52
N TYR A 49 -11.49 1.28 2.94
CA TYR A 49 -11.28 -0.01 3.58
C TYR A 49 -11.04 -1.09 2.52
N GLY A 50 -10.10 -1.96 2.81
CA GLY A 50 -9.80 -3.17 2.04
C GLY A 50 -10.38 -4.42 2.70
N ALA A 51 -9.76 -5.57 2.47
CA ALA A 51 -10.17 -6.84 3.06
C ALA A 51 -9.97 -6.87 4.59
N SER A 52 -8.82 -6.40 5.09
CA SER A 52 -8.41 -6.51 6.49
C SER A 52 -8.10 -5.18 7.17
N ARG A 53 -8.03 -4.07 6.43
CA ARG A 53 -7.53 -2.78 6.93
C ARG A 53 -8.50 -1.64 6.66
N GLY A 54 -8.59 -0.72 7.63
CA GLY A 54 -9.27 0.55 7.51
C GLY A 54 -8.28 1.70 7.39
N VAL A 55 -8.67 2.72 6.64
CA VAL A 55 -7.93 3.97 6.45
C VAL A 55 -8.85 5.13 6.73
N ILE A 56 -8.41 6.07 7.55
CA ILE A 56 -9.11 7.33 7.80
C ILE A 56 -8.14 8.48 7.53
N GLY A 57 -8.56 9.42 6.68
CA GLY A 57 -7.84 10.65 6.41
C GLY A 57 -8.76 11.87 6.46
N HIS A 58 -8.18 13.06 6.44
CA HIS A 58 -8.89 14.32 6.35
C HIS A 58 -8.38 15.11 5.13
N MET A 59 -9.24 15.93 4.53
CA MET A 59 -8.88 16.66 3.30
C MET A 59 -7.66 17.59 3.49
N ASP A 60 -7.47 18.12 4.70
CA ASP A 60 -6.36 19.00 5.04
C ASP A 60 -5.10 18.28 5.53
N TRP A 61 -5.14 16.95 5.67
CA TRP A 61 -4.00 16.18 6.14
C TRP A 61 -3.16 15.67 4.95
N ASP A 62 -1.86 15.62 5.15
CA ASP A 62 -0.89 14.98 4.24
C ASP A 62 -0.52 13.55 4.73
N PHE A 63 -1.33 12.99 5.62
CA PHE A 63 -1.22 11.65 6.16
C PHE A 63 -2.61 11.01 6.31
N VAL A 64 -2.63 9.71 6.54
CA VAL A 64 -3.80 8.92 6.90
C VAL A 64 -3.49 8.07 8.12
N PHE A 65 -4.53 7.71 8.87
CA PHE A 65 -4.44 6.64 9.86
C PHE A 65 -4.83 5.31 9.23
N LYS A 66 -4.05 4.27 9.53
CA LYS A 66 -4.33 2.88 9.15
C LYS A 66 -4.45 2.02 10.41
N PHE A 67 -5.30 1.05 10.37
CA PHE A 67 -5.48 0.05 11.43
C PHE A 67 -6.01 -1.24 10.84
N VAL A 68 -5.65 -2.36 11.46
CA VAL A 68 -6.15 -3.68 11.10
C VAL A 68 -7.47 -3.90 11.82
N TYR A 69 -8.49 -4.40 11.13
CA TYR A 69 -9.78 -4.74 11.69
C TYR A 69 -10.15 -6.23 11.51
N ASP A 70 -9.43 -6.93 10.68
CA ASP A 70 -9.59 -8.38 10.51
C ASP A 70 -8.22 -9.04 10.70
N LEU A 71 -8.12 -9.89 11.70
CA LEU A 71 -6.95 -10.69 12.01
C LEU A 71 -7.23 -12.17 11.72
N SER A 72 -8.07 -12.47 10.73
CA SER A 72 -8.41 -13.85 10.37
C SER A 72 -7.19 -14.71 10.06
N ASP A 73 -6.12 -14.07 9.55
CA ASP A 73 -4.85 -14.73 9.24
C ASP A 73 -3.78 -14.51 10.33
N ASP A 74 -4.17 -13.98 11.50
CA ASP A 74 -3.27 -13.61 12.60
C ASP A 74 -2.14 -12.64 12.16
N VAL A 75 -2.29 -11.96 11.02
CA VAL A 75 -1.29 -11.05 10.45
C VAL A 75 -1.69 -9.59 10.67
N ASP A 76 -0.85 -8.84 11.38
CA ASP A 76 -0.94 -7.39 11.39
C ASP A 76 -0.23 -6.79 10.17
N TYR A 77 -0.97 -6.57 9.11
CA TYR A 77 -0.49 -5.99 7.85
C TYR A 77 0.08 -4.58 8.03
N CYS A 78 -0.49 -3.75 8.92
CA CYS A 78 0.03 -2.41 9.18
C CYS A 78 1.39 -2.45 9.89
N ALA A 79 1.58 -3.42 10.79
CA ALA A 79 2.86 -3.63 11.42
C ALA A 79 3.91 -4.19 10.44
N ASN A 80 3.49 -5.00 9.46
CA ASN A 80 4.37 -5.43 8.36
C ASN A 80 4.86 -4.22 7.56
N GLU A 81 3.97 -3.31 7.14
CA GLU A 81 4.36 -2.08 6.44
C GLU A 81 5.35 -1.24 7.26
N ALA A 82 5.06 -1.01 8.54
CA ALA A 82 5.97 -0.25 9.40
C ALA A 82 7.35 -0.91 9.51
N PHE A 83 7.41 -2.24 9.60
CA PHE A 83 8.66 -3.00 9.62
C PHE A 83 9.43 -2.87 8.30
N ILE A 84 8.76 -3.06 7.16
CA ILE A 84 9.37 -2.92 5.83
C ILE A 84 9.89 -1.50 5.62
N TYR A 85 9.14 -0.47 6.05
CA TYR A 85 9.60 0.91 5.96
C TYR A 85 10.88 1.16 6.78
N GLU A 86 10.98 0.62 7.99
CA GLU A 86 12.22 0.70 8.78
C GLU A 86 13.39 -0.03 8.07
N LYS A 87 13.13 -1.17 7.45
CA LYS A 87 14.13 -1.85 6.62
C LYS A 87 14.54 -1.02 5.40
N ALA A 88 13.58 -0.40 4.70
CA ALA A 88 13.88 0.51 3.60
C ALA A 88 14.79 1.67 4.02
N LYS A 89 14.66 2.19 5.25
CA LYS A 89 15.59 3.18 5.82
C LYS A 89 17.00 2.62 6.01
N GLU A 90 17.11 1.38 6.50
CA GLU A 90 18.41 0.72 6.66
C GLU A 90 19.14 0.56 5.32
N TYR A 91 18.39 0.34 4.23
CA TYR A 91 18.90 0.23 2.86
C TYR A 91 19.08 1.57 2.16
N GLY A 92 18.59 2.68 2.74
CA GLY A 92 18.68 4.02 2.16
C GLY A 92 17.73 4.25 0.98
N ILE A 93 16.64 3.48 0.90
CA ILE A 93 15.63 3.52 -0.17
C ILE A 93 14.24 3.93 0.33
N GLN A 94 14.14 4.47 1.55
CA GLN A 94 12.87 4.86 2.16
C GLN A 94 12.05 5.86 1.32
N GLU A 95 12.69 6.60 0.44
CA GLU A 95 12.01 7.54 -0.45
C GLU A 95 11.17 6.87 -1.54
N CYS A 96 11.36 5.56 -1.77
CA CYS A 96 10.58 4.75 -2.70
C CYS A 96 9.32 4.14 -2.06
N PHE A 97 9.09 4.37 -0.76
CA PHE A 97 7.96 3.84 -0.01
C PHE A 97 7.21 4.97 0.68
N ALA A 98 5.88 4.84 0.82
CA ALA A 98 5.09 5.75 1.64
C ALA A 98 5.52 5.61 3.10
N GLU A 99 5.87 6.72 3.77
CA GLU A 99 6.31 6.68 5.17
C GLU A 99 5.22 6.09 6.06
N THR A 100 5.54 5.02 6.81
CA THR A 100 4.60 4.35 7.72
C THR A 100 5.24 4.07 9.05
N PHE A 101 4.53 4.36 10.16
CA PHE A 101 4.98 4.06 11.52
C PHE A 101 3.81 3.94 12.50
N CYS A 102 4.01 3.16 13.58
CA CYS A 102 3.04 3.03 14.66
C CYS A 102 3.00 4.29 15.52
N VAL A 103 1.79 4.81 15.78
CA VAL A 103 1.56 5.94 16.71
C VAL A 103 1.39 5.45 18.14
N GLY A 104 0.82 4.28 18.30
CA GLY A 104 0.55 3.63 19.58
C GLY A 104 -0.72 2.81 19.55
N THR A 105 -1.02 2.20 20.71
CA THR A 105 -2.18 1.36 20.92
C THR A 105 -3.30 2.18 21.55
N PHE A 106 -4.51 2.09 21.00
CA PHE A 106 -5.72 2.77 21.46
C PHE A 106 -6.82 1.73 21.61
N ASP A 107 -7.33 1.56 22.83
CA ASP A 107 -8.34 0.55 23.19
C ASP A 107 -8.00 -0.88 22.69
N GLY A 108 -6.69 -1.22 22.69
CA GLY A 108 -6.20 -2.55 22.31
C GLY A 108 -5.87 -2.69 20.82
N VAL A 109 -6.11 -1.67 19.99
CA VAL A 109 -5.78 -1.66 18.56
C VAL A 109 -4.58 -0.77 18.29
N ASP A 110 -3.60 -1.28 17.56
CA ASP A 110 -2.48 -0.50 17.08
C ASP A 110 -2.91 0.38 15.90
N VAL A 111 -2.61 1.67 16.02
CA VAL A 111 -2.90 2.66 14.99
C VAL A 111 -1.59 3.13 14.37
N TYR A 112 -1.58 3.14 13.06
CA TYR A 112 -0.44 3.55 12.26
C TYR A 112 -0.74 4.84 11.51
N VAL A 113 0.27 5.64 11.30
CA VAL A 113 0.24 6.77 10.37
C VAL A 113 0.95 6.33 9.10
N MET A 114 0.33 6.63 7.96
CA MET A 114 0.96 6.53 6.66
C MET A 114 0.92 7.88 5.95
N GLU A 115 1.96 8.21 5.22
CA GLU A 115 1.98 9.37 4.33
C GLU A 115 0.86 9.27 3.31
N ARG A 116 0.13 10.39 3.11
CA ARG A 116 -0.96 10.41 2.13
C ARG A 116 -0.41 10.46 0.72
N CYS A 117 -0.83 9.52 -0.10
CA CYS A 117 -0.46 9.40 -1.50
C CYS A 117 -1.67 9.63 -2.41
N GLU A 118 -1.43 10.18 -3.58
CA GLU A 118 -2.40 10.24 -4.67
C GLU A 118 -2.26 8.96 -5.50
N CYS A 119 -3.19 8.03 -5.31
CA CYS A 119 -3.26 6.77 -6.05
C CYS A 119 -4.29 6.95 -7.17
N ASN A 120 -3.89 6.75 -8.40
CA ASN A 120 -4.75 6.76 -9.58
C ASN A 120 -4.48 5.50 -10.38
N GLU A 121 -5.17 4.44 -9.99
CA GLU A 121 -5.02 3.10 -10.55
C GLU A 121 -5.21 3.09 -12.07
N ASP A 122 -6.30 3.68 -12.59
CA ASP A 122 -6.57 3.74 -14.02
C ASP A 122 -5.42 4.37 -14.79
N LYS A 123 -4.90 5.51 -14.29
CA LYS A 123 -3.77 6.19 -14.92
C LYS A 123 -2.49 5.37 -14.87
N LEU A 124 -2.21 4.71 -13.76
CA LEU A 124 -1.01 3.89 -13.61
C LEU A 124 -1.07 2.65 -14.49
N THR A 125 -2.25 2.06 -14.64
CA THR A 125 -2.50 0.97 -15.60
C THR A 125 -2.22 1.44 -17.04
N ASP A 126 -2.78 2.58 -17.43
CA ASP A 126 -2.54 3.15 -18.76
C ASP A 126 -1.05 3.47 -19.00
N ASP A 127 -0.38 4.14 -18.05
CA ASP A 127 1.03 4.50 -18.15
C ASP A 127 1.93 3.24 -18.23
N SER A 128 1.61 2.21 -17.46
CA SER A 128 2.31 0.92 -17.48
C SER A 128 2.10 0.18 -18.80
N TRP A 129 0.87 0.14 -19.28
CA TRP A 129 0.54 -0.47 -20.56
C TRP A 129 1.30 0.21 -21.72
N ASP A 130 1.31 1.53 -21.77
CA ASP A 130 2.05 2.31 -22.77
C ASP A 130 3.55 1.99 -22.75
N LEU A 131 4.13 1.85 -21.55
CA LEU A 131 5.54 1.52 -21.40
C LEU A 131 5.84 0.09 -21.90
N GLN A 132 5.03 -0.90 -21.51
CA GLN A 132 5.20 -2.29 -21.93
C GLN A 132 5.00 -2.43 -23.45
N PHE A 133 4.03 -1.75 -24.03
CA PHE A 133 3.82 -1.71 -25.47
C PHE A 133 5.03 -1.15 -26.23
N LYS A 134 5.60 -0.05 -25.76
CA LYS A 134 6.83 0.54 -26.36
C LYS A 134 8.01 -0.41 -26.28
N LYS A 135 8.19 -1.08 -25.14
CA LYS A 135 9.24 -2.12 -24.98
C LYS A 135 9.04 -3.26 -25.95
N TYR A 136 7.82 -3.79 -26.03
CA TYR A 136 7.46 -4.85 -26.95
C TYR A 136 7.75 -4.48 -28.43
N CYS A 137 7.36 -3.30 -28.87
CA CYS A 137 7.64 -2.81 -30.20
C CYS A 137 9.15 -2.70 -30.48
N ALA A 138 9.91 -2.15 -29.53
CA ALA A 138 11.36 -2.02 -29.66
C ALA A 138 12.07 -3.39 -29.78
N GLU A 139 11.66 -4.37 -28.97
CA GLU A 139 12.24 -5.73 -28.97
C GLU A 139 11.90 -6.51 -30.24
N ASN A 140 10.71 -6.28 -30.80
CA ASN A 140 10.23 -6.99 -31.99
C ASN A 140 10.46 -6.23 -33.31
N GLY A 141 11.06 -5.02 -33.25
CA GLY A 141 11.32 -4.19 -34.41
C GLY A 141 10.05 -3.69 -35.10
N LEU A 142 8.99 -3.46 -34.34
CA LEU A 142 7.68 -2.95 -34.78
C LEU A 142 7.63 -1.44 -34.63
N ASP A 143 6.79 -0.79 -35.45
CA ASP A 143 6.45 0.63 -35.29
C ASP A 143 5.27 0.77 -34.30
N GLU A 144 5.47 1.52 -33.24
CA GLU A 144 4.44 1.79 -32.21
C GLU A 144 3.19 2.52 -32.74
N ASN A 145 3.28 3.09 -33.96
CA ASN A 145 2.14 3.72 -34.63
C ASN A 145 1.38 2.77 -35.58
N ASP A 146 1.77 1.51 -35.65
CA ASP A 146 1.12 0.53 -36.51
C ASP A 146 0.03 -0.23 -35.76
N ASP A 147 -1.20 -0.22 -36.31
CA ASP A 147 -2.33 -0.95 -35.74
C ASP A 147 -2.06 -2.46 -35.61
N GLU A 148 -1.22 -3.04 -36.49
CA GLU A 148 -0.81 -4.44 -36.41
C GLU A 148 0.08 -4.71 -35.17
N ALA A 149 0.92 -3.74 -34.77
CA ALA A 149 1.72 -3.85 -33.55
C ALA A 149 0.84 -3.89 -32.31
N MET A 150 -0.19 -3.05 -32.27
CA MET A 150 -1.17 -3.00 -31.19
C MET A 150 -1.95 -4.32 -31.05
N GLU A 151 -2.42 -4.86 -32.19
CA GLU A 151 -3.14 -6.15 -32.20
C GLU A 151 -2.25 -7.27 -31.65
N LYS A 152 -1.00 -7.36 -32.10
CA LYS A 152 -0.03 -8.36 -31.65
C LYS A 152 0.29 -8.24 -30.17
N PHE A 153 0.43 -7.02 -29.65
CA PHE A 153 0.70 -6.80 -28.24
C PHE A 153 -0.49 -7.22 -27.38
N SER A 154 -1.72 -6.89 -27.80
CA SER A 154 -2.94 -7.29 -27.10
C SER A 154 -3.12 -8.83 -27.03
N GLU A 155 -2.62 -9.57 -28.02
CA GLU A 155 -2.61 -11.03 -28.01
C GLU A 155 -1.51 -11.60 -27.11
N TYR A 156 -0.42 -10.84 -26.91
CA TYR A 156 0.75 -11.28 -26.16
C TYR A 156 0.53 -11.15 -24.64
N ASP A 157 -0.13 -10.06 -24.17
CA ASP A 157 -0.04 -9.74 -22.75
C ASP A 157 -1.16 -8.85 -22.20
N GLY A 158 -2.39 -9.29 -22.31
CA GLY A 158 -3.54 -8.47 -21.89
C GLY A 158 -3.60 -8.10 -20.41
N ASP A 159 -3.00 -8.87 -19.49
CA ASP A 159 -3.19 -8.72 -18.04
C ASP A 159 -1.91 -8.43 -17.25
N SER A 160 -0.71 -8.51 -17.82
CA SER A 160 0.56 -8.39 -17.08
C SER A 160 0.98 -6.94 -16.78
N CYS A 161 0.34 -5.96 -17.44
CA CYS A 161 0.69 -4.55 -17.26
C CYS A 161 0.36 -4.00 -15.86
N GLU A 162 -0.41 -4.74 -15.07
CA GLU A 162 -0.79 -4.38 -13.70
C GLU A 162 0.07 -5.05 -12.63
N ASP A 163 0.95 -5.97 -13.04
CA ASP A 163 1.77 -6.74 -12.11
C ASP A 163 2.93 -5.92 -11.51
N GLN A 164 3.56 -6.51 -10.51
CA GLN A 164 4.67 -5.88 -9.79
C GLN A 164 5.85 -5.54 -10.70
N ASP A 165 6.17 -6.39 -11.67
CA ASP A 165 7.32 -6.19 -12.55
C ASP A 165 7.07 -5.03 -13.51
N ALA A 166 5.86 -4.94 -14.07
CA ALA A 166 5.45 -3.83 -14.92
C ALA A 166 5.45 -2.50 -14.14
N MET A 167 5.00 -2.50 -12.89
CA MET A 167 5.02 -1.33 -12.03
C MET A 167 6.45 -0.93 -11.64
N LEU A 168 7.36 -1.86 -11.40
CA LEU A 168 8.78 -1.56 -11.16
C LEU A 168 9.46 -1.02 -12.41
N ASP A 169 9.08 -1.47 -13.59
CA ASP A 169 9.55 -0.91 -14.85
C ASP A 169 9.08 0.54 -15.04
N LEU A 170 7.82 0.83 -14.70
CA LEU A 170 7.30 2.20 -14.69
C LEU A 170 8.02 3.07 -13.65
N ALA A 171 8.30 2.53 -12.47
CA ALA A 171 9.04 3.21 -11.42
C ALA A 171 10.48 3.55 -11.84
N GLU A 172 11.11 2.70 -12.66
CA GLU A 172 12.46 2.94 -13.19
C GLU A 172 12.56 4.25 -13.99
N GLU A 173 11.52 4.61 -14.73
CA GLU A 173 11.45 5.90 -15.45
C GLU A 173 11.58 7.11 -14.49
N THR A 174 11.12 6.95 -13.25
CA THR A 174 11.15 8.02 -12.24
C THR A 174 12.38 7.94 -11.34
N TRP A 175 12.73 6.74 -10.88
CA TRP A 175 13.82 6.51 -9.92
C TRP A 175 15.19 6.35 -10.60
N GLY A 176 15.19 5.95 -11.88
CA GLY A 176 16.35 5.52 -12.63
C GLY A 176 16.77 4.10 -12.32
N HIS A 177 17.42 3.46 -13.30
CA HIS A 177 17.77 2.02 -13.30
C HIS A 177 18.49 1.54 -12.03
N ALA A 178 19.43 2.31 -11.48
CA ALA A 178 20.20 1.86 -10.33
C ALA A 178 19.34 1.73 -9.05
N LEU A 179 18.44 2.70 -8.81
CA LEU A 179 17.57 2.69 -7.64
C LEU A 179 16.46 1.66 -7.80
N ALA A 180 15.83 1.57 -8.98
CA ALA A 180 14.78 0.58 -9.25
C ALA A 180 15.28 -0.85 -9.02
N ARG A 181 16.54 -1.15 -9.44
CA ARG A 181 17.14 -2.46 -9.18
C ARG A 181 17.33 -2.75 -7.69
N ILE A 182 17.80 -1.76 -6.91
CA ILE A 182 17.96 -1.94 -5.46
C ILE A 182 16.60 -2.19 -4.80
N VAL A 183 15.56 -1.46 -5.23
CA VAL A 183 14.21 -1.67 -4.70
C VAL A 183 13.67 -3.04 -5.08
N ARG A 184 13.87 -3.50 -6.31
CA ARG A 184 13.48 -4.86 -6.75
C ARG A 184 14.15 -5.93 -5.89
N ASP A 185 15.48 -5.87 -5.72
CA ASP A 185 16.24 -6.81 -4.90
C ASP A 185 15.75 -6.78 -3.44
N PHE A 186 15.43 -5.60 -2.90
CA PHE A 186 14.87 -5.42 -1.57
C PHE A 186 13.48 -6.04 -1.43
N MET A 187 12.59 -5.81 -2.39
CA MET A 187 11.23 -6.36 -2.35
C MET A 187 11.26 -7.90 -2.40
N GLU A 188 12.17 -8.49 -3.19
CA GLU A 188 12.39 -9.93 -3.21
C GLU A 188 12.91 -10.45 -1.87
N GLU A 189 13.95 -9.81 -1.30
CA GLU A 189 14.56 -10.20 -0.01
C GLU A 189 13.55 -10.18 1.14
N PHE A 190 12.69 -9.15 1.17
CA PHE A 190 11.73 -8.95 2.26
C PHE A 190 10.31 -9.48 1.94
N SER A 191 10.16 -10.26 0.88
CA SER A 191 8.88 -10.86 0.50
C SER A 191 7.76 -9.85 0.27
N VAL A 192 8.12 -8.63 -0.18
CA VAL A 192 7.15 -7.61 -0.58
C VAL A 192 6.64 -7.98 -1.97
N ASN A 193 5.43 -8.49 -2.01
CA ASN A 193 4.70 -8.83 -3.23
C ASN A 193 3.34 -8.13 -3.22
N ASP A 194 2.46 -8.39 -4.13
CA ASP A 194 1.15 -7.74 -4.22
C ASP A 194 1.24 -6.23 -4.52
N CYS A 195 2.27 -5.85 -5.27
CA CYS A 195 2.48 -4.45 -5.65
C CYS A 195 1.92 -4.18 -7.06
N HIS A 196 0.63 -4.50 -7.26
CA HIS A 196 -0.11 -4.13 -8.46
C HIS A 196 -0.36 -2.61 -8.53
N CYS A 197 -0.88 -2.09 -9.65
CA CYS A 197 -1.05 -0.65 -9.89
C CYS A 197 -1.82 0.09 -8.78
N GLY A 198 -2.80 -0.55 -8.12
CA GLY A 198 -3.54 0.03 -6.99
C GLY A 198 -2.69 0.27 -5.74
N ASN A 199 -1.50 -0.34 -5.64
CA ASN A 199 -0.60 -0.24 -4.49
C ASN A 199 0.55 0.76 -4.72
N TRP A 200 0.43 1.64 -5.72
CA TRP A 200 1.39 2.68 -6.04
C TRP A 200 0.72 4.06 -6.05
N GLY A 201 1.54 5.09 -5.86
CA GLY A 201 1.02 6.46 -5.89
C GLY A 201 2.10 7.52 -5.81
N TRP A 202 1.66 8.74 -5.68
CA TRP A 202 2.52 9.92 -5.58
C TRP A 202 2.38 10.56 -4.19
N ALA A 203 3.49 10.58 -3.45
CA ALA A 203 3.64 11.36 -2.22
C ALA A 203 4.25 12.71 -2.59
N GLY A 204 3.41 13.69 -2.90
CA GLY A 204 3.83 14.95 -3.49
C GLY A 204 4.48 14.76 -4.87
N LYS A 205 5.81 14.78 -4.94
CA LYS A 205 6.58 14.56 -6.19
C LYS A 205 7.29 13.22 -6.24
N ARG A 206 7.20 12.42 -5.18
CA ARG A 206 7.84 11.11 -5.11
C ARG A 206 6.87 10.04 -5.58
N PHE A 207 7.30 9.20 -6.50
CA PHE A 207 6.59 7.98 -6.87
C PHE A 207 6.94 6.90 -5.84
N VAL A 208 5.96 6.28 -5.23
CA VAL A 208 6.17 5.41 -4.07
C VAL A 208 5.27 4.19 -4.10
N VAL A 209 5.73 3.11 -3.49
CA VAL A 209 4.90 1.97 -3.11
C VAL A 209 4.08 2.36 -1.88
N VAL A 210 2.78 2.12 -1.91
CA VAL A 210 1.83 2.54 -0.86
C VAL A 210 1.40 1.36 0.00
N ASP A 211 1.12 0.21 -0.62
CA ASP A 211 0.78 -1.02 0.08
C ASP A 211 1.87 -2.06 -0.14
N TYR A 212 2.64 -2.32 0.91
CA TYR A 212 3.82 -3.20 0.85
C TYR A 212 3.88 -4.18 2.04
N SER A 213 2.73 -4.55 2.55
CA SER A 213 2.58 -5.49 3.69
C SER A 213 2.81 -6.96 3.32
N GLY A 214 2.89 -7.27 2.02
CA GLY A 214 2.80 -8.63 1.50
C GLY A 214 1.37 -9.18 1.56
N TYR A 215 1.12 -10.30 0.88
CA TYR A 215 -0.17 -11.01 0.87
C TYR A 215 0.03 -12.51 1.06
N GLY A 216 -0.90 -13.18 1.74
CA GLY A 216 -0.86 -14.62 2.00
C GLY A 216 0.43 -15.04 2.71
N ASP A 217 1.08 -16.08 2.22
CA ASP A 217 2.33 -16.62 2.80
C ASP A 217 3.46 -15.60 2.89
N PHE A 218 3.48 -14.61 2.01
CA PHE A 218 4.47 -13.52 2.03
C PHE A 218 4.25 -12.59 3.23
N ALA A 219 3.00 -12.25 3.54
CA ALA A 219 2.69 -11.46 4.72
C ALA A 219 3.06 -12.22 6.02
N ILE A 220 2.86 -13.53 6.05
CA ILE A 220 3.29 -14.40 7.16
C ILE A 220 4.83 -14.41 7.24
N ALA A 221 5.53 -14.48 6.11
CA ALA A 221 7.00 -14.43 6.09
C ALA A 221 7.52 -13.11 6.68
N ILE A 222 6.94 -11.97 6.32
CA ILE A 222 7.29 -10.67 6.92
C ILE A 222 7.01 -10.66 8.43
N ALA A 223 5.86 -11.18 8.86
CA ALA A 223 5.53 -11.26 10.28
C ALA A 223 6.51 -12.15 11.06
N LYS A 224 6.96 -13.28 10.47
CA LYS A 224 8.03 -14.12 11.05
C LYS A 224 9.36 -13.36 11.15
N MET A 225 9.73 -12.53 10.16
CA MET A 225 10.92 -11.67 10.24
C MET A 225 10.82 -10.63 11.36
N ARG A 226 9.61 -10.19 11.71
CA ARG A 226 9.33 -9.33 12.87
C ARG A 226 9.42 -10.06 14.21
N GLY A 227 9.54 -11.38 14.19
CA GLY A 227 9.57 -12.22 15.38
C GLY A 227 8.22 -12.70 15.87
N VAL A 228 7.17 -12.60 15.06
CA VAL A 228 5.88 -13.21 15.35
C VAL A 228 6.02 -14.73 15.19
N VAL A 229 5.60 -15.48 16.21
CA VAL A 229 5.63 -16.94 16.20
C VAL A 229 4.23 -17.43 15.82
N TYR A 230 4.17 -18.19 14.75
CA TYR A 230 2.98 -18.96 14.39
C TYR A 230 3.19 -20.39 14.90
N ASP A 231 2.23 -20.93 15.58
CA ASP A 231 2.22 -22.37 15.89
C ASP A 231 2.03 -23.06 14.53
N ASP A 232 3.06 -23.75 14.05
CA ASP A 232 2.92 -24.62 12.89
C ASP A 232 1.85 -25.64 13.28
N GLU A 233 0.68 -25.60 12.64
CA GLU A 233 -0.30 -26.68 12.79
C GLU A 233 0.44 -27.96 12.40
N GLU A 234 0.67 -28.83 13.39
CA GLU A 234 1.20 -30.17 13.14
C GLU A 234 0.23 -30.83 12.15
N ASP A 235 0.64 -30.98 10.90
CA ASP A 235 -0.03 -31.79 9.91
C ASP A 235 -0.10 -33.24 10.46
N ASP A 236 -1.21 -33.60 11.10
CA ASP A 236 -1.59 -34.95 11.49
C ASP A 236 -2.36 -35.68 10.36
#